data_215fd80196bee3e5458e7d766987a5b7
#
_entry.id   215fd80196bee3e5458e7d766987a5b7
#
_cell.length_a   1.000
_cell.length_b   1.000
_cell.length_c   1.000
_cell.angle_alpha   90.00
_cell.angle_beta   90.00
_cell.angle_gamma   90.00
#
_symmetry.space_group_name_H-M   'P 1'
#
loop_
_entity.id
_entity.type
_entity.pdbx_description
1 polymer ?
#
loop_
_entity_poly.entity_id
_entity_poly.type
_entity_poly.pdbx_seq_one_letter_code
_entity_poly.pdbx_strand_id
1 'polypeptide(L)'
;KQAKELGKNRYHIFDANEYSIDDSHRKAFIAANNMLHHALDNDQIIPFFQGIHDNKTNEITKFEVLARIKQDGKIITPYHFIEPAKLSGLLPDITQIMIDKSFKIMASNDFSFSVNITEDDLSRNYLNDFIALKLKEYQIQPSRVILEVLEGISSSGKKNHIKQLSALKNQGISLAIDDFGSEYSNFERILDLDIDFLKIDAKYIKNIDTDPKSFEIVRAI
;
A
#
# COMPACT_ATOMS: atom_id res chain seq x y z
N LYS A 1 -11.66 -31.42 -3.21
CA LYS A 1 -10.71 -30.34 -3.02
C LYS A 1 -10.99 -29.62 -1.69
N GLN A 2 -12.20 -29.14 -1.46
CA GLN A 2 -12.63 -28.47 -0.21
C GLN A 2 -12.45 -29.32 1.05
N ALA A 3 -12.74 -30.62 1.01
CA ALA A 3 -12.51 -31.51 2.15
C ALA A 3 -11.02 -31.64 2.55
N LYS A 4 -10.09 -31.36 1.62
CA LYS A 4 -8.64 -31.30 1.91
C LYS A 4 -8.22 -29.96 2.55
N GLU A 5 -8.89 -28.88 2.19
CA GLU A 5 -8.65 -27.51 2.69
C GLU A 5 -9.19 -27.34 4.11
N LEU A 6 -10.29 -28.03 4.44
CA LEU A 6 -10.92 -28.04 5.77
C LEU A 6 -10.31 -29.04 6.77
N GLY A 7 -9.21 -29.71 6.42
CA GLY A 7 -8.54 -30.71 7.24
C GLY A 7 -8.89 -32.14 6.81
N LYS A 8 -7.89 -32.97 6.65
CA LYS A 8 -7.99 -34.37 6.17
C LYS A 8 -8.91 -35.17 7.08
N ASN A 9 -9.48 -36.29 6.54
CA ASN A 9 -10.32 -37.24 7.26
C ASN A 9 -11.75 -36.80 7.55
N ARG A 10 -12.39 -36.06 6.64
CA ARG A 10 -13.82 -35.71 6.65
C ARG A 10 -14.41 -35.72 5.24
N TYR A 11 -15.71 -35.88 5.16
CA TYR A 11 -16.45 -35.66 3.93
C TYR A 11 -17.07 -34.26 3.96
N HIS A 12 -17.25 -33.66 2.81
CA HIS A 12 -17.97 -32.39 2.64
C HIS A 12 -19.22 -32.65 1.81
N ILE A 13 -20.37 -32.30 2.33
CA ILE A 13 -21.64 -32.36 1.58
C ILE A 13 -21.67 -31.13 0.68
N PHE A 14 -21.78 -31.39 -0.61
CA PHE A 14 -21.82 -30.35 -1.62
C PHE A 14 -23.22 -29.71 -1.62
N ASP A 15 -23.32 -28.40 -1.31
CA ASP A 15 -24.52 -27.60 -1.45
C ASP A 15 -24.44 -26.80 -2.77
N ALA A 16 -25.47 -26.91 -3.62
CA ALA A 16 -25.56 -26.19 -4.88
C ALA A 16 -25.58 -24.66 -4.68
N ASN A 17 -26.06 -24.17 -3.53
CA ASN A 17 -26.05 -22.75 -3.20
C ASN A 17 -24.66 -22.25 -2.79
N GLU A 18 -23.88 -23.04 -2.06
CA GLU A 18 -22.45 -22.73 -1.79
C GLU A 18 -21.65 -22.66 -3.09
N TYR A 19 -21.94 -23.54 -4.06
CA TYR A 19 -21.25 -23.54 -5.36
C TYR A 19 -21.59 -22.29 -6.18
N SER A 20 -22.80 -21.77 -6.12
CA SER A 20 -23.19 -20.57 -6.84
C SER A 20 -22.48 -19.31 -6.29
N ILE A 21 -22.25 -19.25 -4.97
CA ILE A 21 -21.51 -18.17 -4.32
C ILE A 21 -20.04 -18.25 -4.73
N ASP A 22 -19.42 -19.42 -4.66
CA ASP A 22 -18.01 -19.63 -5.06
C ASP A 22 -17.79 -19.34 -6.56
N ASP A 23 -18.75 -19.69 -7.42
CA ASP A 23 -18.67 -19.39 -8.86
C ASP A 23 -18.82 -17.88 -9.17
N SER A 24 -19.66 -17.15 -8.43
CA SER A 24 -19.77 -15.70 -8.60
C SER A 24 -18.53 -14.95 -8.10
N HIS A 25 -17.93 -15.34 -6.98
CA HIS A 25 -16.66 -14.81 -6.50
C HIS A 25 -15.52 -15.11 -7.48
N ARG A 26 -15.47 -16.32 -8.00
CA ARG A 26 -14.49 -16.71 -9.01
C ARG A 26 -14.61 -15.91 -10.30
N LYS A 27 -15.84 -15.70 -10.80
CA LYS A 27 -16.09 -14.87 -11.98
C LYS A 27 -15.70 -13.41 -11.75
N ALA A 28 -16.05 -12.85 -10.60
CA ALA A 28 -15.65 -11.49 -10.22
C ALA A 28 -14.12 -11.34 -10.15
N PHE A 29 -13.43 -12.31 -9.57
CA PHE A 29 -11.96 -12.33 -9.53
C PHE A 29 -11.34 -12.39 -10.94
N ILE A 30 -11.85 -13.29 -11.81
CA ILE A 30 -11.36 -13.39 -13.20
C ILE A 30 -11.60 -12.07 -13.94
N ALA A 31 -12.77 -11.45 -13.80
CA ALA A 31 -13.08 -10.18 -14.43
C ALA A 31 -12.15 -9.06 -13.95
N ALA A 32 -11.91 -8.97 -12.64
CA ALA A 32 -11.00 -7.99 -12.05
C ALA A 32 -9.54 -8.21 -12.50
N ASN A 33 -9.12 -9.47 -12.60
CA ASN A 33 -7.78 -9.81 -13.08
C ASN A 33 -7.59 -9.45 -14.57
N ASN A 34 -8.58 -9.74 -15.41
CA ASN A 34 -8.55 -9.37 -16.82
C ASN A 34 -8.52 -7.84 -17.00
N MET A 35 -9.34 -7.12 -16.22
CA MET A 35 -9.35 -5.66 -16.18
C MET A 35 -7.96 -5.12 -15.80
N LEU A 36 -7.32 -5.72 -14.82
CA LEU A 36 -6.01 -5.30 -14.32
C LEU A 36 -4.91 -5.52 -15.37
N HIS A 37 -4.87 -6.71 -16.00
CA HIS A 37 -3.94 -6.96 -17.11
C HIS A 37 -4.15 -5.97 -18.26
N HIS A 38 -5.42 -5.73 -18.66
CA HIS A 38 -5.72 -4.74 -19.67
C HIS A 38 -5.23 -3.33 -19.28
N ALA A 39 -5.38 -2.96 -18.01
CA ALA A 39 -4.94 -1.66 -17.51
C ALA A 39 -3.40 -1.53 -17.50
N LEU A 40 -2.67 -2.60 -17.19
CA LEU A 40 -1.22 -2.66 -17.27
C LEU A 40 -0.74 -2.52 -18.72
N ASP A 41 -1.31 -3.29 -19.64
CA ASP A 41 -0.92 -3.33 -21.05
C ASP A 41 -1.21 -2.02 -21.80
N ASN A 42 -2.20 -1.24 -21.34
CA ASN A 42 -2.67 -0.01 -22.00
C ASN A 42 -2.33 1.28 -21.23
N ASP A 43 -1.37 1.24 -20.31
CA ASP A 43 -0.92 2.40 -19.53
C ASP A 43 -2.05 3.14 -18.76
N GLN A 44 -3.07 2.40 -18.32
CA GLN A 44 -4.27 2.95 -17.69
C GLN A 44 -4.14 3.14 -16.16
N ILE A 45 -3.04 2.67 -15.56
CA ILE A 45 -2.74 2.91 -14.15
C ILE A 45 -2.16 4.32 -14.00
N ILE A 46 -2.81 5.15 -13.19
CA ILE A 46 -2.46 6.55 -13.02
C ILE A 46 -2.39 6.95 -11.54
N PRO A 47 -1.48 7.86 -11.16
CA PRO A 47 -1.43 8.42 -9.82
C PRO A 47 -2.49 9.51 -9.64
N PHE A 48 -3.19 9.46 -8.50
CA PHE A 48 -3.93 10.58 -7.93
C PHE A 48 -3.15 11.08 -6.73
N PHE A 49 -3.30 12.36 -6.41
CA PHE A 49 -2.57 13.02 -5.33
C PHE A 49 -3.57 13.57 -4.32
N GLN A 50 -3.50 13.06 -3.09
CA GLN A 50 -4.30 13.56 -1.98
C GLN A 50 -3.43 14.45 -1.10
N GLY A 51 -3.84 15.72 -0.95
CA GLY A 51 -3.10 16.68 -0.13
C GLY A 51 -3.18 16.36 1.36
N ILE A 52 -2.04 16.47 2.04
CA ILE A 52 -1.92 16.35 3.50
C ILE A 52 -1.64 17.74 4.06
N HIS A 53 -2.55 18.20 4.94
CA HIS A 53 -2.44 19.49 5.59
C HIS A 53 -1.54 19.42 6.84
N ASP A 54 -0.72 20.43 7.01
CA ASP A 54 -0.05 20.70 8.28
C ASP A 54 -1.05 21.37 9.23
N ASN A 55 -1.29 20.76 10.39
CA ASN A 55 -2.26 21.25 11.37
C ASN A 55 -1.88 22.58 12.02
N LYS A 56 -0.62 23.02 11.92
CA LYS A 56 -0.14 24.30 12.47
C LYS A 56 -0.33 25.44 11.50
N THR A 57 0.00 25.20 10.22
CA THR A 57 -0.06 26.22 9.17
C THR A 57 -1.35 26.19 8.37
N ASN A 58 -2.08 25.05 8.42
CA ASN A 58 -3.25 24.74 7.59
C ASN A 58 -2.96 24.79 6.07
N GLU A 59 -1.71 24.58 5.71
CA GLU A 59 -1.26 24.50 4.32
C GLU A 59 -1.04 23.06 3.89
N ILE A 60 -1.19 22.76 2.60
CA ILE A 60 -0.80 21.46 2.05
C ILE A 60 0.71 21.45 1.93
N THR A 61 1.36 20.54 2.64
CA THR A 61 2.82 20.39 2.65
C THR A 61 3.30 19.12 1.96
N LYS A 62 2.43 18.13 1.84
CA LYS A 62 2.72 16.82 1.30
C LYS A 62 1.54 16.29 0.50
N PHE A 63 1.81 15.27 -0.34
CA PHE A 63 0.77 14.54 -1.06
C PHE A 63 0.93 13.04 -0.85
N GLU A 64 -0.17 12.34 -0.61
CA GLU A 64 -0.21 10.89 -0.74
C GLU A 64 -0.55 10.50 -2.17
N VAL A 65 0.26 9.60 -2.75
CA VAL A 65 0.07 9.10 -4.12
C VAL A 65 -0.76 7.83 -4.08
N LEU A 66 -1.93 7.91 -4.70
CA LEU A 66 -2.94 6.87 -4.68
C LEU A 66 -3.18 6.30 -6.09
N ALA A 67 -3.01 4.99 -6.26
CA ALA A 67 -3.26 4.34 -7.53
C ALA A 67 -4.73 4.43 -7.94
N ARG A 68 -4.96 4.67 -9.22
CA ARG A 68 -6.28 4.59 -9.88
C ARG A 68 -6.12 3.90 -11.22
N ILE A 69 -7.18 3.23 -11.68
CA ILE A 69 -7.25 2.77 -13.07
C ILE A 69 -8.23 3.69 -13.80
N LYS A 70 -7.79 4.24 -14.94
CA LYS A 70 -8.63 5.05 -15.83
C LYS A 70 -9.02 4.23 -17.04
N GLN A 71 -10.27 3.78 -17.10
CA GLN A 71 -10.79 2.95 -18.18
C GLN A 71 -12.14 3.48 -18.64
N ASP A 72 -12.33 3.63 -19.95
CA ASP A 72 -13.58 4.07 -20.59
C ASP A 72 -14.15 5.36 -19.97
N GLY A 73 -13.29 6.31 -19.62
CA GLY A 73 -13.67 7.57 -18.98
C GLY A 73 -14.02 7.46 -17.48
N LYS A 74 -13.97 6.25 -16.91
CA LYS A 74 -14.24 5.99 -15.49
C LYS A 74 -12.95 5.87 -14.70
N ILE A 75 -13.01 6.27 -13.43
CA ILE A 75 -11.92 6.09 -12.46
C ILE A 75 -12.30 4.93 -11.52
N ILE A 76 -11.46 3.92 -11.50
CA ILE A 76 -11.61 2.73 -10.66
C ILE A 76 -10.66 2.86 -9.48
N THR A 77 -11.21 2.71 -8.27
CA THR A 77 -10.45 2.86 -7.01
C THR A 77 -9.73 1.57 -6.61
N PRO A 78 -8.70 1.64 -5.75
CA PRO A 78 -7.93 0.49 -5.25
C PRO A 78 -8.77 -0.66 -4.70
N TYR A 79 -9.89 -0.36 -4.08
CA TYR A 79 -10.83 -1.35 -3.53
C TYR A 79 -11.20 -2.45 -4.54
N HIS A 80 -11.26 -2.12 -5.82
CA HIS A 80 -11.68 -3.06 -6.86
C HIS A 80 -10.54 -3.86 -7.49
N PHE A 81 -9.28 -3.48 -7.28
CA PHE A 81 -8.16 -4.12 -7.98
C PHE A 81 -6.96 -4.51 -7.11
N ILE A 82 -6.81 -3.97 -5.90
CA ILE A 82 -5.63 -4.28 -5.06
C ILE A 82 -5.62 -5.75 -4.62
N GLU A 83 -6.73 -6.29 -4.14
CA GLU A 83 -6.78 -7.70 -3.73
C GLU A 83 -6.59 -8.66 -4.92
N PRO A 84 -7.25 -8.48 -6.09
CA PRO A 84 -6.89 -9.21 -7.30
C PRO A 84 -5.41 -9.09 -7.70
N ALA A 85 -4.83 -7.89 -7.62
CA ALA A 85 -3.41 -7.67 -7.93
C ALA A 85 -2.49 -8.45 -6.98
N LYS A 86 -2.79 -8.45 -5.69
CA LYS A 86 -2.06 -9.21 -4.66
C LYS A 86 -2.10 -10.71 -4.96
N LEU A 87 -3.28 -11.26 -5.19
CA LEU A 87 -3.46 -12.69 -5.47
C LEU A 87 -2.82 -13.14 -6.79
N SER A 88 -2.66 -12.23 -7.74
CA SER A 88 -2.02 -12.48 -9.05
C SER A 88 -0.53 -12.11 -9.08
N GLY A 89 0.03 -11.57 -7.98
CA GLY A 89 1.41 -11.15 -7.89
C GLY A 89 1.76 -9.93 -8.75
N LEU A 90 0.76 -9.07 -9.06
CA LEU A 90 0.92 -7.88 -9.93
C LEU A 90 1.15 -6.59 -9.13
N LEU A 91 1.16 -6.63 -7.79
CA LEU A 91 1.41 -5.43 -6.98
C LEU A 91 2.74 -4.74 -7.32
N PRO A 92 3.87 -5.46 -7.50
CA PRO A 92 5.14 -4.82 -7.85
C PRO A 92 5.13 -4.11 -9.21
N ASP A 93 4.35 -4.61 -10.17
CA ASP A 93 4.21 -3.94 -11.48
C ASP A 93 3.45 -2.63 -11.32
N ILE A 94 2.39 -2.62 -10.49
CA ILE A 94 1.64 -1.40 -10.14
C ILE A 94 2.55 -0.42 -9.40
N THR A 95 3.30 -0.88 -8.39
CA THR A 95 4.22 -0.05 -7.60
C THR A 95 5.27 0.63 -8.49
N GLN A 96 5.87 -0.10 -9.44
CA GLN A 96 6.83 0.47 -10.37
C GLN A 96 6.20 1.58 -11.24
N ILE A 97 5.01 1.35 -11.79
CA ILE A 97 4.27 2.36 -12.56
C ILE A 97 3.95 3.59 -11.71
N MET A 98 3.52 3.37 -10.47
CA MET A 98 3.18 4.45 -9.54
C MET A 98 4.41 5.29 -9.18
N ILE A 99 5.55 4.66 -8.89
CA ILE A 99 6.81 5.36 -8.64
C ILE A 99 7.22 6.17 -9.88
N ASP A 100 7.28 5.55 -11.05
CA ASP A 100 7.70 6.20 -12.28
C ASP A 100 6.83 7.43 -12.60
N LYS A 101 5.50 7.24 -12.66
CA LYS A 101 4.57 8.31 -13.01
C LYS A 101 4.49 9.42 -11.96
N SER A 102 4.49 9.06 -10.67
CA SER A 102 4.45 10.06 -9.61
C SER A 102 5.73 10.88 -9.54
N PHE A 103 6.90 10.24 -9.67
CA PHE A 103 8.19 10.95 -9.69
C PHE A 103 8.25 11.92 -10.87
N LYS A 104 7.86 11.48 -12.07
CA LYS A 104 7.78 12.35 -13.25
C LYS A 104 6.91 13.59 -13.02
N ILE A 105 5.74 13.44 -12.38
CA ILE A 105 4.83 14.55 -12.09
C ILE A 105 5.41 15.45 -10.99
N MET A 106 5.93 14.85 -9.91
CA MET A 106 6.45 15.58 -8.76
C MET A 106 7.81 16.27 -9.02
N ALA A 107 8.48 15.94 -10.12
CA ALA A 107 9.70 16.64 -10.54
C ALA A 107 9.47 18.13 -10.86
N SER A 108 8.23 18.53 -11.18
CA SER A 108 7.87 19.90 -11.55
C SER A 108 7.54 20.81 -10.37
N ASN A 109 7.63 20.33 -9.12
CA ASN A 109 7.32 21.08 -7.90
C ASN A 109 8.24 20.66 -6.75
N ASP A 110 8.11 21.30 -5.58
CA ASP A 110 8.96 21.04 -4.41
C ASP A 110 8.24 20.33 -3.25
N PHE A 111 7.00 19.90 -3.44
CA PHE A 111 6.27 19.18 -2.40
C PHE A 111 6.90 17.82 -2.09
N SER A 112 6.80 17.42 -0.83
CA SER A 112 7.04 16.02 -0.44
C SER A 112 5.85 15.16 -0.83
N PHE A 113 6.11 13.88 -1.06
CA PHE A 113 5.04 12.95 -1.42
C PHE A 113 5.34 11.54 -0.94
N SER A 114 4.29 10.79 -0.66
CA SER A 114 4.39 9.42 -0.23
C SER A 114 3.87 8.45 -1.28
N VAL A 115 4.51 7.27 -1.34
CA VAL A 115 4.12 6.16 -2.21
C VAL A 115 4.02 4.89 -1.38
N ASN A 116 2.93 4.17 -1.56
CA ASN A 116 2.70 2.88 -0.92
C ASN A 116 3.62 1.81 -1.52
N ILE A 117 4.28 1.04 -0.67
CA ILE A 117 5.05 -0.15 -1.03
C ILE A 117 4.53 -1.38 -0.28
N THR A 118 4.68 -2.54 -0.89
CA THR A 118 4.14 -3.80 -0.37
C THR A 118 5.23 -4.78 0.03
N GLU A 119 4.85 -5.84 0.75
CA GLU A 119 5.76 -6.94 1.07
C GLU A 119 6.31 -7.63 -0.19
N ASP A 120 5.50 -7.69 -1.26
CA ASP A 120 5.91 -8.27 -2.54
C ASP A 120 7.04 -7.44 -3.20
N ASP A 121 6.99 -6.11 -3.06
CA ASP A 121 8.04 -5.21 -3.56
C ASP A 121 9.38 -5.49 -2.88
N LEU A 122 9.36 -5.61 -1.54
CA LEU A 122 10.55 -5.93 -0.76
C LEU A 122 11.07 -7.34 -1.04
N SER A 123 10.17 -8.30 -1.27
CA SER A 123 10.54 -9.69 -1.54
C SER A 123 11.24 -9.88 -2.88
N ARG A 124 10.94 -9.07 -3.88
CA ARG A 124 11.57 -9.12 -5.22
C ARG A 124 12.92 -8.44 -5.32
N ASN A 125 13.38 -7.75 -4.27
CA ASN A 125 14.70 -7.09 -4.17
C ASN A 125 15.05 -6.08 -5.30
N TYR A 126 14.07 -5.52 -6.00
CA TYR A 126 14.31 -4.54 -7.07
C TYR A 126 14.22 -3.09 -6.58
N LEU A 127 13.52 -2.86 -5.46
CA LEU A 127 12.98 -1.57 -5.07
C LEU A 127 14.08 -0.51 -4.86
N ASN A 128 15.18 -0.87 -4.19
CA ASN A 128 16.27 0.06 -3.88
C ASN A 128 16.94 0.61 -5.15
N ASP A 129 17.26 -0.26 -6.09
CA ASP A 129 17.91 0.12 -7.34
C ASP A 129 16.94 0.89 -8.24
N PHE A 130 15.67 0.48 -8.28
CA PHE A 130 14.64 1.14 -9.07
C PHE A 130 14.38 2.56 -8.57
N ILE A 131 14.21 2.76 -7.27
CA ILE A 131 14.02 4.09 -6.69
C ILE A 131 15.26 4.97 -6.93
N ALA A 132 16.47 4.46 -6.69
CA ALA A 132 17.71 5.22 -6.94
C ALA A 132 17.81 5.67 -8.41
N LEU A 133 17.46 4.78 -9.34
CA LEU A 133 17.40 5.12 -10.77
C LEU A 133 16.39 6.25 -11.03
N LYS A 134 15.16 6.16 -10.49
CA LYS A 134 14.11 7.15 -10.72
C LYS A 134 14.37 8.50 -10.03
N LEU A 135 14.97 8.50 -8.85
CA LEU A 135 15.44 9.74 -8.20
C LEU A 135 16.44 10.49 -9.09
N LYS A 136 17.40 9.76 -9.68
CA LYS A 136 18.38 10.33 -10.60
C LYS A 136 17.77 10.79 -11.92
N GLU A 137 16.90 9.97 -12.52
CA GLU A 137 16.24 10.26 -13.79
C GLU A 137 15.41 11.54 -13.74
N TYR A 138 14.61 11.69 -12.67
CA TYR A 138 13.72 12.85 -12.50
C TYR A 138 14.31 13.97 -11.62
N GLN A 139 15.57 13.84 -11.19
CA GLN A 139 16.27 14.82 -10.36
C GLN A 139 15.53 15.18 -9.06
N ILE A 140 14.87 14.20 -8.43
CA ILE A 140 14.14 14.37 -7.19
C ILE A 140 15.11 14.21 -5.99
N GLN A 141 15.02 15.14 -5.04
CA GLN A 141 15.75 15.03 -3.78
C GLN A 141 15.14 13.87 -2.96
N PRO A 142 15.95 12.90 -2.47
CA PRO A 142 15.44 11.75 -1.71
C PRO A 142 14.59 12.15 -0.49
N SER A 143 14.94 13.26 0.18
CA SER A 143 14.23 13.78 1.34
C SER A 143 12.77 14.22 1.07
N ARG A 144 12.38 14.35 -0.18
CA ARG A 144 11.00 14.63 -0.58
C ARG A 144 10.14 13.37 -0.69
N VAL A 145 10.77 12.20 -0.76
CA VAL A 145 10.08 10.91 -0.95
C VAL A 145 9.83 10.25 0.40
N ILE A 146 8.61 9.80 0.60
CA ILE A 146 8.19 9.02 1.77
C ILE A 146 7.68 7.69 1.24
N LEU A 147 8.17 6.58 1.78
CA LEU A 147 7.63 5.26 1.47
C LEU A 147 6.72 4.80 2.59
N GLU A 148 5.50 4.46 2.25
CA GLU A 148 4.49 3.98 3.19
C GLU A 148 4.45 2.45 3.18
N VAL A 149 4.60 1.85 4.34
CA VAL A 149 4.52 0.40 4.56
C VAL A 149 3.37 0.08 5.51
N LEU A 150 2.64 -0.99 5.23
CA LEU A 150 1.63 -1.47 6.17
C LEU A 150 2.28 -1.97 7.47
N GLU A 151 1.58 -1.81 8.58
CA GLU A 151 2.02 -2.26 9.92
C GLU A 151 2.46 -3.75 9.89
N GLY A 152 1.75 -4.61 9.19
CA GLY A 152 2.06 -6.04 9.06
C GLY A 152 3.44 -6.33 8.45
N ILE A 153 3.93 -5.49 7.53
CA ILE A 153 5.29 -5.62 6.95
C ILE A 153 6.34 -5.37 8.01
N SER A 154 6.19 -4.31 8.79
CA SER A 154 7.10 -3.96 9.88
C SER A 154 7.15 -5.06 10.94
N SER A 155 6.01 -5.73 11.21
CA SER A 155 5.89 -6.80 12.19
C SER A 155 6.36 -8.16 11.68
N SER A 156 6.51 -8.37 10.38
CA SER A 156 6.85 -9.68 9.78
C SER A 156 8.22 -10.23 10.19
N GLY A 157 9.11 -9.40 10.75
CA GLY A 157 10.41 -9.81 11.26
C GLY A 157 11.37 -10.37 10.21
N LYS A 158 11.10 -10.20 8.94
CA LYS A 158 11.98 -10.63 7.85
C LYS A 158 13.18 -9.71 7.79
N LYS A 159 14.34 -10.20 8.27
CA LYS A 159 15.62 -9.45 8.30
C LYS A 159 15.98 -8.78 6.97
N ASN A 160 15.60 -9.41 5.84
CA ASN A 160 15.87 -8.85 4.52
C ASN A 160 15.04 -7.59 4.23
N HIS A 161 13.76 -7.56 4.63
CA HIS A 161 12.89 -6.39 4.44
C HIS A 161 13.40 -5.21 5.27
N ILE A 162 13.75 -5.43 6.53
CA ILE A 162 14.35 -4.41 7.40
C ILE A 162 15.63 -3.85 6.77
N LYS A 163 16.51 -4.73 6.27
CA LYS A 163 17.75 -4.31 5.59
C LYS A 163 17.49 -3.44 4.36
N GLN A 164 16.50 -3.79 3.54
CA GLN A 164 16.13 -3.00 2.37
C GLN A 164 15.57 -1.64 2.74
N LEU A 165 14.64 -1.59 3.72
CA LEU A 165 14.07 -0.34 4.22
C LEU A 165 15.16 0.57 4.84
N SER A 166 16.08 0.01 5.62
CA SER A 166 17.24 0.76 6.14
C SER A 166 18.14 1.28 5.03
N ALA A 167 18.35 0.53 3.94
CA ALA A 167 19.14 0.98 2.81
C ALA A 167 18.46 2.15 2.06
N LEU A 168 17.13 2.15 1.94
CA LEU A 168 16.35 3.27 1.38
C LEU A 168 16.46 4.51 2.28
N LYS A 169 16.36 4.34 3.58
CA LYS A 169 16.55 5.42 4.55
C LYS A 169 17.94 6.04 4.48
N ASN A 170 18.97 5.23 4.33
CA ASN A 170 20.35 5.71 4.14
C ASN A 170 20.55 6.50 2.84
N GLN A 171 19.66 6.38 1.87
CA GLN A 171 19.62 7.26 0.68
C GLN A 171 18.95 8.61 0.96
N GLY A 172 18.41 8.83 2.14
CA GLY A 172 17.70 10.05 2.54
C GLY A 172 16.19 10.02 2.33
N ILE A 173 15.61 8.86 2.04
CA ILE A 173 14.16 8.65 1.91
C ILE A 173 13.55 8.48 3.30
N SER A 174 12.38 9.06 3.53
CA SER A 174 11.62 8.85 4.77
C SER A 174 10.73 7.62 4.71
N LEU A 175 10.47 7.01 5.86
CA LEU A 175 9.58 5.86 6.01
C LEU A 175 8.35 6.24 6.85
N ALA A 176 7.19 5.76 6.42
CA ALA A 176 5.94 5.87 7.17
C ALA A 176 5.34 4.48 7.39
N ILE A 177 4.76 4.27 8.58
CA ILE A 177 3.86 3.13 8.80
C ILE A 177 2.44 3.59 8.54
N ASP A 178 1.73 2.85 7.69
CA ASP A 178 0.32 3.09 7.39
C ASP A 178 -0.61 2.15 8.18
N ASP A 179 -1.85 2.60 8.39
CA ASP A 179 -2.91 1.91 9.13
C ASP A 179 -2.49 1.45 10.53
N PHE A 180 -1.67 2.27 11.24
CA PHE A 180 -1.17 1.93 12.57
C PHE A 180 -2.30 1.73 13.58
N GLY A 181 -2.23 0.63 14.32
CA GLY A 181 -3.24 0.20 15.29
C GLY A 181 -4.30 -0.72 14.68
N SER A 182 -4.22 -1.06 13.39
CA SER A 182 -5.18 -1.99 12.76
C SER A 182 -4.98 -3.44 13.18
N GLU A 183 -3.75 -3.82 13.51
CA GLU A 183 -3.34 -5.16 13.93
C GLU A 183 -2.84 -5.16 15.38
N TYR A 184 -2.28 -6.28 15.86
CA TYR A 184 -1.60 -6.35 17.15
C TYR A 184 -0.25 -5.62 17.07
N SER A 185 -0.27 -4.32 17.35
CA SER A 185 0.90 -3.45 17.23
C SER A 185 2.01 -3.89 18.19
N ASN A 186 3.18 -4.18 17.64
CA ASN A 186 4.39 -4.39 18.43
C ASN A 186 5.29 -3.15 18.31
N PHE A 187 5.17 -2.23 19.23
CA PHE A 187 5.96 -0.99 19.29
C PHE A 187 7.48 -1.23 19.25
N GLU A 188 7.97 -2.33 19.79
CA GLU A 188 9.40 -2.66 19.80
C GLU A 188 9.96 -2.79 18.36
N ARG A 189 9.18 -3.33 17.44
CA ARG A 189 9.59 -3.49 16.02
C ARG A 189 9.55 -2.19 15.23
N ILE A 190 8.72 -1.23 15.64
CA ILE A 190 8.70 0.11 15.03
C ILE A 190 10.01 0.83 15.31
N LEU A 191 10.56 0.64 16.51
CA LEU A 191 11.85 1.21 16.90
C LEU A 191 13.01 0.65 16.06
N ASP A 192 12.93 -0.61 15.62
CA ASP A 192 13.96 -1.25 14.78
C ASP A 192 14.05 -0.67 13.37
N LEU A 193 12.99 -0.03 12.87
CA LEU A 193 12.93 0.51 11.51
C LEU A 193 13.26 2.00 11.39
N ASP A 194 13.48 2.70 12.52
CA ASP A 194 13.75 4.14 12.53
C ASP A 194 12.73 4.92 11.65
N ILE A 195 11.44 4.77 12.00
CA ILE A 195 10.31 5.34 11.26
C ILE A 195 10.22 6.84 11.47
N ASP A 196 9.94 7.60 10.39
CA ASP A 196 9.79 9.05 10.43
C ASP A 196 8.34 9.49 10.66
N PHE A 197 7.36 8.72 10.20
CA PHE A 197 5.94 9.05 10.27
C PHE A 197 5.09 7.84 10.68
N LEU A 198 4.06 8.11 11.48
CA LEU A 198 2.99 7.18 11.80
C LEU A 198 1.67 7.72 11.27
N LYS A 199 0.98 6.94 10.43
CA LYS A 199 -0.37 7.23 9.96
C LYS A 199 -1.35 6.38 10.79
N ILE A 200 -2.11 7.03 11.65
CA ILE A 200 -3.07 6.37 12.53
C ILE A 200 -4.28 5.93 11.71
N ASP A 201 -4.68 4.67 11.86
CA ASP A 201 -5.85 4.10 11.18
C ASP A 201 -7.09 4.96 11.38
N ALA A 202 -7.80 5.23 10.29
CA ALA A 202 -9.00 6.05 10.25
C ALA A 202 -10.10 5.59 11.23
N LYS A 203 -10.14 4.30 11.62
CA LYS A 203 -11.11 3.78 12.59
C LYS A 203 -11.02 4.47 13.96
N TYR A 204 -9.81 4.92 14.37
CA TYR A 204 -9.61 5.62 15.64
C TYR A 204 -9.84 7.13 15.49
N ILE A 205 -9.61 7.69 14.31
CA ILE A 205 -9.74 9.13 14.07
C ILE A 205 -11.19 9.54 13.80
N LYS A 206 -11.96 8.68 13.12
CA LYS A 206 -13.32 9.01 12.65
C LYS A 206 -14.27 9.47 13.75
N ASN A 207 -14.14 8.95 14.98
CA ASN A 207 -15.02 9.24 16.10
C ASN A 207 -14.22 9.71 17.33
N ILE A 208 -13.04 10.28 17.15
CA ILE A 208 -12.12 10.65 18.23
C ILE A 208 -12.72 11.68 19.22
N ASP A 209 -13.63 12.52 18.72
CA ASP A 209 -14.34 13.54 19.48
C ASP A 209 -15.53 12.98 20.31
N THR A 210 -16.04 11.82 19.96
CA THR A 210 -17.25 11.23 20.56
C THR A 210 -17.02 9.88 21.24
N ASP A 211 -15.96 9.16 20.87
CA ASP A 211 -15.59 7.88 21.48
C ASP A 211 -14.37 8.01 22.40
N PRO A 212 -14.56 7.95 23.75
CA PRO A 212 -13.46 8.04 24.70
C PRO A 212 -12.39 6.96 24.52
N LYS A 213 -12.72 5.78 23.98
CA LYS A 213 -11.73 4.72 23.75
C LYS A 213 -10.82 5.09 22.59
N SER A 214 -11.37 5.59 21.50
CA SER A 214 -10.59 6.10 20.35
C SER A 214 -9.67 7.24 20.80
N PHE A 215 -10.16 8.18 21.60
CA PHE A 215 -9.36 9.27 22.15
C PHE A 215 -8.18 8.76 22.99
N GLU A 216 -8.41 7.83 23.94
CA GLU A 216 -7.34 7.30 24.79
C GLU A 216 -6.31 6.47 23.99
N ILE A 217 -6.74 5.74 22.96
CA ILE A 217 -5.81 5.02 22.08
C ILE A 217 -4.92 5.99 21.34
N VAL A 218 -5.49 7.01 20.68
CA VAL A 218 -4.70 8.01 19.92
C VAL A 218 -3.80 8.82 20.84
N ARG A 219 -4.24 9.10 22.09
CA ARG A 219 -3.41 9.77 23.09
C ARG A 219 -2.22 8.95 23.56
N ALA A 220 -2.33 7.61 23.50
CA ALA A 220 -1.27 6.70 23.94
C ALA A 220 -0.24 6.41 22.85
N ILE A 221 -0.56 6.69 21.57
CA ILE A 221 0.35 6.65 20.42
C ILE A 221 1.21 7.89 20.39
#